data_b04a55c43d3cf260dbd56e316b0c0621
#
_entry.id   b04a55c43d3cf260dbd56e316b0c0621
#
_cell.length_a   1.000
_cell.length_b   1.000
_cell.length_c   1.000
_cell.angle_alpha   90.00
_cell.angle_beta   90.00
_cell.angle_gamma   90.00
#
_symmetry.space_group_name_H-M   'P 1'
#
loop_
_entity.id
_entity.type
_entity.pdbx_description
1 polymer ?
#
loop_
_entity_poly.entity_id
_entity_poly.type
_entity_poly.pdbx_seq_one_letter_code
_entity_poly.pdbx_strand_id
1 'polypeptide(L)'
;MKALWLFAALLAPAAVENPRPAVVLAARGLRVLVLERDDQDPDAWTAIRDLGANVVAILRPPSPETNELAGASGLSYLAFLTTDEIALLSRDVARIEDIRSERNLAGFYFWDSQATEGFTTPESQQQAYSTLKLLFPDKLVLYPTRLDPIAWSPDYLDRYFRPQFTDLVTPYFYPVGTTVLGNAREEDAWPDRLGGLLSALAARVPPGKGLLPVLQGFEQEGYPVSSHFLADQFAVYRSFWPNLSNAIVFAWKIAAPGPLAEIAGRPDLQTGVCNFFRSVSRASGCRSKREVPWRAGG
;
A
#
# COMPACT_ATOMS: atom_id res chain seq x y z
N MET A 1 -9.93 -8.57 61.65
CA MET A 1 -8.56 -8.60 61.10
C MET A 1 -8.69 -8.64 59.58
N LYS A 2 -8.42 -7.51 58.93
CA LYS A 2 -8.50 -7.38 57.46
C LYS A 2 -7.08 -7.55 56.91
N ALA A 3 -6.84 -8.58 56.11
CA ALA A 3 -5.57 -8.81 55.45
C ALA A 3 -5.46 -7.87 54.23
N LEU A 4 -4.50 -6.95 54.26
CA LEU A 4 -4.10 -6.07 53.16
C LEU A 4 -3.16 -6.90 52.26
N TRP A 5 -3.57 -7.19 51.05
CA TRP A 5 -2.68 -7.71 50.01
C TRP A 5 -2.01 -6.53 49.29
N LEU A 6 -0.72 -6.34 49.55
CA LEU A 6 0.15 -5.47 48.79
C LEU A 6 0.48 -6.15 47.46
N PHE A 7 -0.03 -5.60 46.35
CA PHE A 7 0.47 -5.89 45.00
C PHE A 7 1.79 -5.12 44.80
N ALA A 8 2.90 -5.80 44.94
CA ALA A 8 4.19 -5.30 44.47
C ALA A 8 4.21 -5.38 42.93
N ALA A 9 3.96 -4.26 42.25
CA ALA A 9 4.21 -4.12 40.83
C ALA A 9 5.72 -4.16 40.60
N LEU A 10 6.24 -5.29 40.14
CA LEU A 10 7.58 -5.40 39.57
C LEU A 10 7.64 -4.55 38.32
N LEU A 11 8.22 -3.35 38.45
CA LEU A 11 8.67 -2.56 37.30
C LEU A 11 9.83 -3.32 36.66
N ALA A 12 9.53 -4.13 35.64
CA ALA A 12 10.56 -4.64 34.76
C ALA A 12 11.24 -3.45 34.07
N PRO A 13 12.59 -3.42 33.97
CA PRO A 13 13.27 -2.38 33.23
C PRO A 13 12.74 -2.40 31.80
N ALA A 14 12.34 -1.21 31.31
CA ALA A 14 11.95 -1.05 29.91
C ALA A 14 13.11 -1.53 29.04
N ALA A 15 12.95 -2.68 28.41
CA ALA A 15 13.88 -3.15 27.41
C ALA A 15 13.97 -2.03 26.36
N VAL A 16 15.18 -1.62 26.02
CA VAL A 16 15.43 -0.71 24.89
C VAL A 16 14.90 -1.44 23.67
N GLU A 17 13.66 -1.16 23.29
CA GLU A 17 13.02 -1.76 22.13
C GLU A 17 13.84 -1.36 20.91
N ASN A 18 14.47 -2.32 20.24
CA ASN A 18 14.98 -2.13 18.90
C ASN A 18 13.85 -1.56 18.03
N PRO A 19 14.10 -0.48 17.25
CA PRO A 19 13.04 0.13 16.48
C PRO A 19 12.36 -0.94 15.61
N ARG A 20 11.03 -0.99 15.70
CA ARG A 20 10.19 -2.00 15.06
C ARG A 20 10.46 -2.03 13.55
N PRO A 21 10.58 -3.20 12.91
CA PRO A 21 10.94 -3.31 11.49
C PRO A 21 10.07 -2.45 10.57
N ALA A 22 8.76 -2.38 10.83
CA ALA A 22 7.82 -1.55 10.07
C ALA A 22 8.09 -0.04 10.24
N VAL A 23 8.47 0.42 11.44
CA VAL A 23 8.84 1.81 11.71
C VAL A 23 10.14 2.16 10.99
N VAL A 24 11.11 1.25 10.96
CA VAL A 24 12.36 1.42 10.21
C VAL A 24 12.11 1.51 8.71
N LEU A 25 11.23 0.67 8.17
CA LEU A 25 10.84 0.72 6.75
C LEU A 25 10.14 2.04 6.41
N ALA A 26 9.18 2.48 7.22
CA ALA A 26 8.50 3.76 7.02
C ALA A 26 9.47 4.95 7.07
N ALA A 27 10.45 4.93 7.97
CA ALA A 27 11.47 5.97 8.08
C ALA A 27 12.46 5.98 6.88
N ARG A 28 12.65 4.84 6.20
CA ARG A 28 13.51 4.73 5.01
C ARG A 28 12.82 5.08 3.70
N GLY A 29 11.53 5.37 3.74
CA GLY A 29 10.70 5.57 2.57
C GLY A 29 10.20 4.24 1.98
N LEU A 30 8.88 4.05 2.03
CA LEU A 30 8.22 2.89 1.45
C LEU A 30 8.10 3.07 -0.07
N ARG A 31 8.70 2.17 -0.82
CA ARG A 31 8.58 2.06 -2.27
C ARG A 31 7.89 0.72 -2.58
N VAL A 32 6.59 0.77 -2.68
CA VAL A 32 5.75 -0.40 -2.80
C VAL A 32 5.36 -0.60 -4.26
N LEU A 33 5.47 -1.82 -4.76
CA LEU A 33 4.90 -2.21 -6.04
C LEU A 33 3.84 -3.30 -5.81
N VAL A 34 2.66 -3.13 -6.41
CA VAL A 34 1.55 -4.07 -6.24
C VAL A 34 1.69 -5.22 -7.23
N LEU A 35 1.52 -6.44 -6.74
CA LEU A 35 1.56 -7.70 -7.48
C LEU A 35 0.31 -8.51 -7.13
N GLU A 36 -0.73 -8.41 -7.97
CA GLU A 36 -2.00 -9.09 -7.70
C GLU A 36 -2.08 -10.49 -8.30
N ARG A 37 -1.24 -10.79 -9.29
CA ARG A 37 -1.22 -12.05 -10.03
C ARG A 37 0.21 -12.58 -10.14
N ASP A 38 0.37 -13.90 -10.20
CA ASP A 38 1.67 -14.59 -10.28
C ASP A 38 2.63 -14.20 -9.13
N ASP A 39 2.07 -13.92 -7.95
CA ASP A 39 2.78 -13.49 -6.76
C ASP A 39 3.63 -14.61 -6.12
N GLN A 40 3.59 -15.83 -6.67
CA GLN A 40 4.50 -16.92 -6.35
C GLN A 40 5.66 -17.08 -7.37
N ASP A 41 5.75 -16.18 -8.38
CA ASP A 41 6.82 -16.18 -9.36
C ASP A 41 8.08 -15.47 -8.83
N PRO A 42 9.20 -16.18 -8.55
CA PRO A 42 10.44 -15.59 -8.04
C PRO A 42 11.04 -14.54 -8.99
N ASP A 43 10.83 -14.69 -10.29
CA ASP A 43 11.36 -13.76 -11.30
C ASP A 43 10.63 -12.43 -11.22
N ALA A 44 9.31 -12.43 -10.93
CA ALA A 44 8.54 -11.21 -10.69
C ALA A 44 9.08 -10.44 -9.48
N TRP A 45 9.34 -11.12 -8.35
CA TRP A 45 9.89 -10.50 -7.16
C TRP A 45 11.29 -9.91 -7.39
N THR A 46 12.14 -10.65 -8.11
CA THR A 46 13.46 -10.18 -8.50
C THR A 46 13.39 -8.94 -9.38
N ALA A 47 12.51 -8.95 -10.38
CA ALA A 47 12.30 -7.80 -11.27
C ALA A 47 11.79 -6.57 -10.50
N ILE A 48 10.83 -6.74 -9.60
CA ILE A 48 10.29 -5.68 -8.73
C ILE A 48 11.40 -5.07 -7.86
N ARG A 49 12.26 -5.88 -7.23
CA ARG A 49 13.41 -5.40 -6.49
C ARG A 49 14.35 -4.59 -7.37
N ASP A 50 14.65 -5.09 -8.56
CA ASP A 50 15.59 -4.46 -9.49
C ASP A 50 15.05 -3.10 -10.00
N LEU A 51 13.75 -2.85 -9.95
CA LEU A 51 13.15 -1.53 -10.17
C LEU A 51 13.30 -0.57 -8.98
N GLY A 52 13.82 -1.04 -7.85
CA GLY A 52 14.09 -0.22 -6.67
C GLY A 52 12.98 -0.23 -5.63
N ALA A 53 11.98 -1.10 -5.76
CA ALA A 53 11.03 -1.35 -4.67
C ALA A 53 11.74 -1.95 -3.45
N ASN A 54 11.20 -1.73 -2.26
CA ASN A 54 11.62 -2.40 -1.03
C ASN A 54 10.48 -3.19 -0.37
N VAL A 55 9.27 -3.05 -0.91
CA VAL A 55 8.07 -3.76 -0.45
C VAL A 55 7.24 -4.18 -1.65
N VAL A 56 6.66 -5.38 -1.60
CA VAL A 56 5.63 -5.86 -2.53
C VAL A 56 4.30 -5.90 -1.81
N ALA A 57 3.23 -5.38 -2.41
CA ALA A 57 1.87 -5.59 -1.91
C ALA A 57 1.20 -6.70 -2.71
N ILE A 58 0.70 -7.73 -2.04
CA ILE A 58 0.07 -8.91 -2.66
C ILE A 58 -1.41 -8.98 -2.31
N LEU A 59 -2.23 -9.52 -3.21
CA LEU A 59 -3.68 -9.62 -3.04
C LEU A 59 -4.09 -10.97 -2.39
N ARG A 60 -3.40 -11.34 -1.32
CA ARG A 60 -3.71 -12.56 -0.55
C ARG A 60 -3.27 -12.46 0.90
N PRO A 61 -3.79 -13.32 1.79
CA PRO A 61 -3.31 -13.46 3.16
C PRO A 61 -1.83 -13.84 3.22
N PRO A 62 -1.14 -13.54 4.35
CA PRO A 62 0.24 -13.94 4.56
C PRO A 62 0.40 -15.46 4.53
N SER A 63 1.54 -15.94 4.02
CA SER A 63 1.89 -17.36 4.04
C SER A 63 3.39 -17.58 4.17
N PRO A 64 3.83 -18.74 4.72
CA PRO A 64 5.23 -19.09 4.82
C PRO A 64 5.96 -19.03 3.48
N GLU A 65 5.33 -19.50 2.40
CA GLU A 65 5.90 -19.50 1.04
C GLU A 65 6.16 -18.06 0.56
N THR A 66 5.19 -17.15 0.79
CA THR A 66 5.37 -15.73 0.46
C THR A 66 6.47 -15.10 1.29
N ASN A 67 6.57 -15.45 2.57
CA ASN A 67 7.62 -14.94 3.45
C ASN A 67 9.01 -15.41 3.01
N GLU A 68 9.16 -16.66 2.60
CA GLU A 68 10.41 -17.20 2.05
C GLU A 68 10.80 -16.50 0.75
N LEU A 69 9.84 -16.32 -0.16
CA LEU A 69 10.05 -15.68 -1.45
C LEU A 69 10.47 -14.21 -1.27
N ALA A 70 9.83 -13.48 -0.37
CA ALA A 70 10.19 -12.12 -0.02
C ALA A 70 11.63 -12.06 0.52
N GLY A 71 11.99 -12.95 1.44
CA GLY A 71 13.33 -13.06 2.01
C GLY A 71 14.40 -13.38 0.97
N ALA A 72 14.14 -14.35 0.08
CA ALA A 72 15.05 -14.71 -1.01
C ALA A 72 15.27 -13.56 -1.98
N SER A 73 14.26 -12.71 -2.18
CA SER A 73 14.34 -11.54 -3.04
C SER A 73 14.91 -10.30 -2.33
N GLY A 74 15.12 -10.34 -1.02
CA GLY A 74 15.57 -9.20 -0.22
C GLY A 74 14.50 -8.09 -0.11
N LEU A 75 13.23 -8.46 -0.18
CA LEU A 75 12.07 -7.57 -0.08
C LEU A 75 11.27 -7.86 1.20
N SER A 76 10.50 -6.88 1.63
CA SER A 76 9.38 -7.09 2.53
C SER A 76 8.07 -7.15 1.75
N TYR A 77 6.97 -7.54 2.42
CA TYR A 77 5.68 -7.53 1.75
C TYR A 77 4.54 -7.03 2.64
N LEU A 78 3.49 -6.53 2.00
CA LEU A 78 2.19 -6.21 2.59
C LEU A 78 1.19 -7.27 2.11
N ALA A 79 0.49 -7.89 3.04
CA ALA A 79 -0.53 -8.89 2.75
C ALA A 79 -1.92 -8.26 2.78
N PHE A 80 -2.80 -8.73 1.90
CA PHE A 80 -4.20 -8.34 1.88
C PHE A 80 -5.03 -9.24 2.81
N LEU A 81 -5.95 -8.62 3.56
CA LEU A 81 -6.96 -9.31 4.35
C LEU A 81 -8.32 -8.63 4.16
N THR A 82 -9.36 -9.42 4.06
CA THR A 82 -10.74 -8.94 4.20
C THR A 82 -11.08 -8.74 5.68
N THR A 83 -12.10 -7.95 5.97
CA THR A 83 -12.59 -7.78 7.36
C THR A 83 -13.09 -9.10 7.95
N ASP A 84 -13.66 -9.99 7.13
CA ASP A 84 -14.09 -11.31 7.58
C ASP A 84 -12.89 -12.21 7.94
N GLU A 85 -11.82 -12.20 7.13
CA GLU A 85 -10.59 -12.93 7.44
C GLU A 85 -9.94 -12.43 8.73
N ILE A 86 -9.95 -11.12 8.97
CA ILE A 86 -9.45 -10.53 10.22
C ILE A 86 -10.29 -11.01 11.42
N ALA A 87 -11.60 -11.07 11.28
CA ALA A 87 -12.48 -11.57 12.34
C ALA A 87 -12.26 -13.07 12.64
N LEU A 88 -12.02 -13.89 11.61
CA LEU A 88 -11.68 -15.31 11.76
C LEU A 88 -10.29 -15.49 12.39
N LEU A 89 -9.32 -14.70 11.95
CA LEU A 89 -7.95 -14.75 12.44
C LEU A 89 -7.88 -14.58 13.96
N SER A 90 -8.72 -13.72 14.54
CA SER A 90 -8.74 -13.49 16.00
C SER A 90 -9.07 -14.73 16.84
N ARG A 91 -9.55 -15.82 16.21
CA ARG A 91 -9.92 -17.09 16.84
C ARG A 91 -8.96 -18.23 16.54
N ASP A 92 -7.97 -17.99 15.69
CA ASP A 92 -7.01 -19.00 15.23
C ASP A 92 -5.60 -18.72 15.81
N VAL A 93 -5.34 -19.26 16.99
CA VAL A 93 -4.07 -19.05 17.71
C VAL A 93 -2.88 -19.59 16.92
N ALA A 94 -3.01 -20.74 16.28
CA ALA A 94 -1.93 -21.32 15.49
C ALA A 94 -1.56 -20.40 14.31
N ARG A 95 -2.56 -19.88 13.60
CA ARG A 95 -2.38 -18.95 12.50
C ARG A 95 -1.76 -17.62 12.95
N ILE A 96 -2.12 -17.13 14.14
CA ILE A 96 -1.52 -15.92 14.69
C ILE A 96 -0.02 -16.12 14.94
N GLU A 97 0.39 -17.25 15.51
CA GLU A 97 1.80 -17.54 15.77
C GLU A 97 2.59 -17.72 14.45
N ASP A 98 2.01 -18.40 13.46
CA ASP A 98 2.62 -18.52 12.14
C ASP A 98 2.91 -17.13 11.55
N ILE A 99 1.91 -16.24 11.51
CA ILE A 99 2.05 -14.88 10.99
C ILE A 99 3.06 -14.06 11.80
N ARG A 100 3.10 -14.20 13.11
CA ARG A 100 4.11 -13.54 13.96
C ARG A 100 5.54 -13.93 13.62
N SER A 101 5.73 -15.18 13.19
CA SER A 101 7.04 -15.70 12.79
C SER A 101 7.53 -15.16 11.43
N GLU A 102 6.65 -14.59 10.62
CA GLU A 102 6.96 -14.09 9.28
C GLU A 102 7.76 -12.77 9.33
N ARG A 103 9.08 -12.89 9.18
CA ARG A 103 10.05 -11.79 9.36
C ARG A 103 9.96 -10.75 8.25
N ASN A 104 9.56 -11.16 7.04
CA ASN A 104 9.50 -10.28 5.87
C ASN A 104 8.12 -9.62 5.70
N LEU A 105 7.13 -10.00 6.50
CA LEU A 105 5.83 -9.34 6.53
C LEU A 105 5.97 -7.94 7.16
N ALA A 106 5.81 -6.90 6.35
CA ALA A 106 5.83 -5.51 6.80
C ALA A 106 4.51 -5.09 7.42
N GLY A 107 3.40 -5.66 6.97
CA GLY A 107 2.08 -5.31 7.47
C GLY A 107 0.95 -5.82 6.60
N PHE A 108 -0.22 -5.26 6.85
CA PHE A 108 -1.47 -5.62 6.21
C PHE A 108 -2.12 -4.41 5.56
N TYR A 109 -2.82 -4.65 4.48
CA TYR A 109 -3.85 -3.73 4.01
C TYR A 109 -5.18 -4.48 3.87
N PHE A 110 -6.28 -3.78 4.10
CA PHE A 110 -7.59 -4.44 4.17
C PHE A 110 -8.70 -3.56 3.63
N TRP A 111 -9.78 -4.20 3.21
CA TRP A 111 -11.09 -3.59 3.00
C TRP A 111 -12.21 -4.61 3.25
N ASP A 112 -13.44 -4.14 3.28
CA ASP A 112 -14.61 -4.99 3.44
C ASP A 112 -14.92 -5.70 2.12
N SER A 113 -14.97 -7.05 2.17
CA SER A 113 -15.31 -7.87 1.00
C SER A 113 -16.75 -7.66 0.52
N GLN A 114 -17.64 -7.16 1.39
CA GLN A 114 -19.04 -6.88 1.06
C GLN A 114 -19.27 -5.48 0.52
N ALA A 115 -18.30 -4.62 0.61
CA ALA A 115 -18.38 -3.27 0.08
C ALA A 115 -18.28 -3.29 -1.43
N THR A 116 -19.40 -3.36 -2.12
CA THR A 116 -19.51 -3.39 -3.59
C THR A 116 -18.83 -2.22 -4.29
N GLU A 117 -18.38 -1.20 -3.55
CA GLU A 117 -17.69 -0.02 -4.04
C GLU A 117 -16.42 0.34 -3.25
N GLY A 118 -15.91 -0.55 -2.42
CA GLY A 118 -14.71 -0.30 -1.61
C GLY A 118 -14.96 0.62 -0.40
N PHE A 119 -16.19 0.72 0.08
CA PHE A 119 -16.56 1.49 1.27
C PHE A 119 -16.64 0.57 2.48
N THR A 120 -15.57 0.51 3.24
CA THR A 120 -15.59 -0.10 4.57
C THR A 120 -16.23 0.87 5.54
N THR A 121 -17.20 0.42 6.36
CA THR A 121 -17.81 1.29 7.36
C THR A 121 -16.78 1.72 8.42
N PRO A 122 -16.96 2.89 9.06
CA PRO A 122 -16.08 3.34 10.14
C PRO A 122 -15.92 2.31 11.26
N GLU A 123 -16.99 1.60 11.59
CA GLU A 123 -17.03 0.57 12.64
C GLU A 123 -16.22 -0.66 12.24
N SER A 124 -16.37 -1.17 11.02
CA SER A 124 -15.58 -2.30 10.52
C SER A 124 -14.10 -1.94 10.35
N GLN A 125 -13.80 -0.72 9.91
CA GLN A 125 -12.43 -0.20 9.85
C GLN A 125 -11.79 -0.14 11.24
N GLN A 126 -12.51 0.40 12.24
CA GLN A 126 -12.05 0.44 13.63
C GLN A 126 -11.79 -0.96 14.18
N GLN A 127 -12.73 -1.87 13.97
CA GLN A 127 -12.62 -3.25 14.46
C GLN A 127 -11.43 -3.96 13.83
N ALA A 128 -11.29 -3.89 12.51
CA ALA A 128 -10.17 -4.51 11.79
C ALA A 128 -8.82 -3.95 12.23
N TYR A 129 -8.68 -2.62 12.28
CA TYR A 129 -7.47 -1.96 12.75
C TYR A 129 -7.10 -2.37 14.18
N SER A 130 -8.07 -2.29 15.11
CA SER A 130 -7.84 -2.61 16.52
C SER A 130 -7.46 -4.08 16.71
N THR A 131 -8.10 -5.00 15.99
CA THR A 131 -7.78 -6.43 16.01
C THR A 131 -6.36 -6.67 15.51
N LEU A 132 -5.99 -6.14 14.35
CA LEU A 132 -4.65 -6.33 13.79
C LEU A 132 -3.57 -5.70 14.66
N LYS A 133 -3.80 -4.52 15.23
CA LYS A 133 -2.83 -3.88 16.15
C LYS A 133 -2.69 -4.60 17.47
N LEU A 134 -3.75 -5.25 17.96
CA LEU A 134 -3.69 -6.11 19.15
C LEU A 134 -2.87 -7.38 18.88
N LEU A 135 -3.10 -8.03 17.74
CA LEU A 135 -2.45 -9.29 17.38
C LEU A 135 -1.00 -9.09 16.90
N PHE A 136 -0.75 -8.00 16.15
CA PHE A 136 0.51 -7.72 15.45
C PHE A 136 0.92 -6.23 15.64
N PRO A 137 1.28 -5.81 16.86
CA PRO A 137 1.53 -4.40 17.18
C PRO A 137 2.68 -3.77 16.40
N ASP A 138 3.63 -4.58 15.93
CA ASP A 138 4.82 -4.19 15.17
C ASP A 138 4.58 -4.09 13.65
N LYS A 139 3.46 -4.60 13.15
CA LYS A 139 3.13 -4.59 11.73
C LYS A 139 2.37 -3.31 11.34
N LEU A 140 2.60 -2.84 10.11
CA LEU A 140 1.77 -1.77 9.53
C LEU A 140 0.35 -2.27 9.30
N VAL A 141 -0.61 -1.40 9.55
CA VAL A 141 -2.02 -1.65 9.22
C VAL A 141 -2.51 -0.48 8.37
N LEU A 142 -2.85 -0.77 7.12
CA LEU A 142 -3.18 0.21 6.10
C LEU A 142 -4.63 0.02 5.64
N TYR A 143 -5.33 1.13 5.47
CA TYR A 143 -6.63 1.18 4.83
C TYR A 143 -6.57 2.12 3.62
N PRO A 144 -6.62 1.60 2.38
CA PRO A 144 -6.65 2.43 1.18
C PRO A 144 -7.91 3.28 1.12
N THR A 145 -7.75 4.58 0.93
CA THR A 145 -8.84 5.55 0.86
C THR A 145 -9.05 5.99 -0.58
N ARG A 146 -10.18 5.61 -1.16
CA ARG A 146 -10.59 6.02 -2.49
C ARG A 146 -10.92 7.51 -2.52
N LEU A 147 -10.45 8.25 -3.51
CA LEU A 147 -10.67 9.70 -3.60
C LEU A 147 -11.76 10.11 -4.59
N ASP A 148 -11.99 9.34 -5.64
CA ASP A 148 -13.01 9.67 -6.65
C ASP A 148 -14.43 9.88 -6.09
N PRO A 149 -14.90 9.19 -5.01
CA PRO A 149 -16.22 9.46 -4.44
C PRO A 149 -16.43 10.89 -3.96
N ILE A 150 -15.37 11.62 -3.63
CA ILE A 150 -15.45 13.02 -3.19
C ILE A 150 -16.13 13.89 -4.26
N ALA A 151 -15.95 13.55 -5.54
CA ALA A 151 -16.49 14.32 -6.66
C ALA A 151 -18.03 14.31 -6.72
N TRP A 152 -18.68 13.25 -6.24
CA TRP A 152 -20.15 13.12 -6.28
C TRP A 152 -20.80 13.04 -4.90
N SER A 153 -20.01 12.89 -3.85
CA SER A 153 -20.47 12.86 -2.46
C SER A 153 -19.52 13.73 -1.60
N PRO A 154 -19.76 15.04 -1.50
CA PRO A 154 -18.86 15.96 -0.78
C PRO A 154 -18.63 15.59 0.69
N ASP A 155 -19.60 14.87 1.30
CA ASP A 155 -19.53 14.38 2.67
C ASP A 155 -18.90 12.98 2.81
N TYR A 156 -18.42 12.40 1.70
CA TYR A 156 -17.80 11.06 1.68
C TYR A 156 -16.69 10.91 2.72
N LEU A 157 -15.78 11.86 2.77
CA LEU A 157 -14.66 11.80 3.73
C LEU A 157 -15.17 11.90 5.18
N ASP A 158 -16.20 12.71 5.44
CA ASP A 158 -16.75 12.85 6.78
C ASP A 158 -17.46 11.56 7.23
N ARG A 159 -18.01 10.80 6.29
CA ARG A 159 -18.67 9.52 6.58
C ARG A 159 -17.70 8.36 6.73
N TYR A 160 -16.71 8.24 5.85
CA TYR A 160 -15.92 7.01 5.71
C TYR A 160 -14.44 7.16 6.05
N PHE A 161 -13.86 8.35 5.97
CA PHE A 161 -12.44 8.55 6.25
C PHE A 161 -12.17 8.60 7.74
N ARG A 162 -11.34 7.67 8.23
CA ARG A 162 -10.97 7.56 9.65
C ARG A 162 -9.45 7.40 9.77
N PRO A 163 -8.69 8.51 9.70
CA PRO A 163 -7.23 8.47 9.71
C PRO A 163 -6.62 7.88 10.99
N GLN A 164 -7.39 7.81 12.08
CA GLN A 164 -6.97 7.16 13.33
C GLN A 164 -6.91 5.63 13.22
N PHE A 165 -7.59 5.02 12.25
CA PHE A 165 -7.65 3.56 12.07
C PHE A 165 -6.83 3.09 10.85
N THR A 166 -5.70 3.75 10.60
CA THR A 166 -4.66 3.33 9.66
C THR A 166 -3.32 3.87 10.15
N ASP A 167 -2.22 3.17 9.96
CA ASP A 167 -0.91 3.68 10.37
C ASP A 167 -0.43 4.80 9.43
N LEU A 168 -0.68 4.66 8.13
CA LEU A 168 -0.43 5.68 7.13
C LEU A 168 -1.71 5.95 6.35
N VAL A 169 -2.00 7.19 6.02
CA VAL A 169 -3.09 7.52 5.10
C VAL A 169 -2.69 7.07 3.70
N THR A 170 -3.51 6.24 3.09
CA THR A 170 -3.20 5.59 1.80
C THR A 170 -4.25 5.98 0.75
N PRO A 171 -4.22 7.24 0.25
CA PRO A 171 -5.17 7.71 -0.74
C PRO A 171 -4.85 7.11 -2.10
N TYR A 172 -5.91 6.75 -2.86
CA TYR A 172 -5.75 6.34 -4.24
C TYR A 172 -6.75 7.02 -5.17
N PHE A 173 -6.25 7.36 -6.34
CA PHE A 173 -7.00 7.90 -7.46
C PHE A 173 -6.25 7.52 -8.74
N TYR A 174 -6.97 7.00 -9.72
CA TYR A 174 -6.41 6.66 -11.02
C TYR A 174 -6.86 7.72 -12.03
N PRO A 175 -5.99 8.69 -12.36
CA PRO A 175 -6.40 9.87 -13.09
C PRO A 175 -6.72 9.61 -14.57
N VAL A 176 -6.20 8.54 -15.15
CA VAL A 176 -6.31 8.26 -16.58
C VAL A 176 -7.03 6.94 -16.84
N GLY A 177 -8.01 6.95 -17.74
CA GLY A 177 -8.66 5.75 -18.24
C GLY A 177 -9.70 5.11 -17.34
N THR A 178 -10.00 5.65 -16.17
CA THR A 178 -11.03 5.07 -15.31
C THR A 178 -12.41 5.56 -15.70
N THR A 179 -13.28 4.64 -16.12
CA THR A 179 -14.67 4.89 -16.48
C THR A 179 -15.53 5.40 -15.33
N VAL A 180 -15.04 5.33 -14.12
CA VAL A 180 -15.75 5.68 -12.88
C VAL A 180 -16.16 7.16 -12.83
N LEU A 181 -15.56 8.01 -13.64
CA LEU A 181 -15.84 9.44 -13.66
C LEU A 181 -16.54 9.92 -14.93
N GLY A 182 -17.08 9.00 -15.72
CA GLY A 182 -18.11 9.30 -16.71
C GLY A 182 -17.71 10.10 -17.95
N ASN A 183 -16.55 10.77 -17.99
CA ASN A 183 -16.08 11.55 -19.14
C ASN A 183 -14.59 11.85 -19.06
N ALA A 184 -13.75 10.83 -19.01
CA ALA A 184 -12.30 10.96 -18.89
C ALA A 184 -11.58 11.37 -20.19
N ARG A 185 -12.17 12.22 -21.01
CA ARG A 185 -11.48 12.83 -22.16
C ARG A 185 -10.67 14.07 -21.81
N GLU A 186 -10.60 14.45 -20.54
CA GLU A 186 -9.79 15.59 -20.09
C GLU A 186 -8.46 15.10 -19.54
N GLU A 187 -7.64 14.47 -20.39
CA GLU A 187 -6.28 14.02 -20.04
C GLU A 187 -5.43 15.16 -19.48
N ASP A 188 -5.67 16.40 -19.88
CA ASP A 188 -4.91 17.57 -19.46
C ASP A 188 -5.37 18.15 -18.10
N ALA A 189 -6.58 17.85 -17.64
CA ALA A 189 -7.15 18.42 -16.40
C ALA A 189 -6.97 17.53 -15.15
N TRP A 190 -6.38 16.34 -15.28
CA TRP A 190 -6.24 15.44 -14.14
C TRP A 190 -5.40 16.01 -12.97
N PRO A 191 -4.35 16.86 -13.18
CA PRO A 191 -3.60 17.42 -12.07
C PRO A 191 -4.45 18.34 -11.19
N ASP A 192 -5.26 19.20 -11.79
CA ASP A 192 -6.16 20.09 -11.06
C ASP A 192 -7.24 19.30 -10.32
N ARG A 193 -7.76 18.27 -10.95
CA ARG A 193 -8.74 17.37 -10.33
C ARG A 193 -8.16 16.63 -9.14
N LEU A 194 -7.00 15.99 -9.29
CA LEU A 194 -6.30 15.36 -8.17
C LEU A 194 -6.00 16.40 -7.07
N GLY A 195 -5.56 17.60 -7.44
CA GLY A 195 -5.33 18.71 -6.52
C GLY A 195 -6.56 19.09 -5.71
N GLY A 196 -7.73 19.18 -6.35
CA GLY A 196 -9.01 19.43 -5.67
C GLY A 196 -9.38 18.32 -4.67
N LEU A 197 -9.22 17.04 -5.04
CA LEU A 197 -9.45 15.90 -4.17
C LEU A 197 -8.49 15.88 -2.98
N LEU A 198 -7.21 16.17 -3.22
CA LEU A 198 -6.19 16.24 -2.18
C LEU A 198 -6.38 17.43 -1.23
N SER A 199 -6.90 18.55 -1.71
CA SER A 199 -7.27 19.67 -0.86
C SER A 199 -8.33 19.27 0.17
N ALA A 200 -9.37 18.56 -0.27
CA ALA A 200 -10.42 18.05 0.61
C ALA A 200 -9.88 17.03 1.63
N LEU A 201 -8.98 16.15 1.18
CA LEU A 201 -8.34 15.17 2.06
C LEU A 201 -7.42 15.84 3.08
N ALA A 202 -6.57 16.78 2.64
CA ALA A 202 -5.59 17.46 3.49
C ALA A 202 -6.24 18.22 4.66
N ALA A 203 -7.44 18.77 4.44
CA ALA A 203 -8.22 19.40 5.51
C ALA A 203 -8.63 18.43 6.65
N ARG A 204 -8.55 17.11 6.43
CA ARG A 204 -8.98 16.05 7.35
C ARG A 204 -7.87 15.14 7.86
N VAL A 205 -6.69 15.24 7.26
CA VAL A 205 -5.51 14.48 7.72
C VAL A 205 -4.91 15.19 8.93
N PRO A 206 -4.77 14.51 10.08
CA PRO A 206 -4.18 15.12 11.26
C PRO A 206 -2.71 15.54 11.03
N PRO A 207 -2.26 16.64 11.63
CA PRO A 207 -0.85 17.03 11.59
C PRO A 207 0.08 15.89 12.04
N GLY A 208 1.16 15.68 11.30
CA GLY A 208 2.14 14.62 11.61
C GLY A 208 1.73 13.20 11.16
N LYS A 209 0.52 13.01 10.67
CA LYS A 209 0.10 11.73 10.10
C LYS A 209 0.83 11.45 8.80
N GLY A 210 1.48 10.29 8.71
CA GLY A 210 2.20 9.87 7.51
C GLY A 210 1.27 9.55 6.33
N LEU A 211 1.78 9.74 5.13
CA LEU A 211 1.06 9.45 3.88
C LEU A 211 1.80 8.39 3.05
N LEU A 212 1.03 7.52 2.40
CA LEU A 212 1.50 6.50 1.47
C LEU A 212 0.54 6.45 0.26
N PRO A 213 0.65 7.38 -0.70
CA PRO A 213 -0.26 7.45 -1.84
C PRO A 213 -0.10 6.26 -2.78
N VAL A 214 -1.21 5.81 -3.37
CA VAL A 214 -1.21 4.84 -4.46
C VAL A 214 -1.27 5.59 -5.79
N LEU A 215 -0.26 5.38 -6.61
CA LEU A 215 -0.09 5.99 -7.92
C LEU A 215 -0.47 5.01 -9.03
N GLN A 216 -1.11 5.50 -10.08
CA GLN A 216 -1.42 4.72 -11.26
C GLN A 216 -0.14 4.46 -12.06
N GLY A 217 0.29 3.21 -12.14
CA GLY A 217 1.42 2.77 -12.94
C GLY A 217 1.03 1.90 -14.15
N PHE A 218 -0.26 1.69 -14.38
CA PHE A 218 -0.81 0.91 -15.48
C PHE A 218 -1.40 1.83 -16.56
N GLU A 219 -1.51 1.29 -17.76
CA GLU A 219 -2.14 1.94 -18.90
C GLU A 219 -3.46 1.23 -19.20
N GLN A 220 -4.49 1.98 -19.50
CA GLN A 220 -5.76 1.46 -20.00
C GLN A 220 -5.85 1.67 -21.50
N GLU A 221 -6.49 0.77 -22.23
CA GLU A 221 -6.65 0.87 -23.68
C GLU A 221 -7.22 2.23 -24.10
N GLY A 222 -6.53 2.88 -25.03
CA GLY A 222 -6.87 4.22 -25.50
C GLY A 222 -6.41 5.38 -24.58
N TYR A 223 -5.76 5.09 -23.47
CA TYR A 223 -5.27 6.07 -22.50
C TYR A 223 -3.81 5.79 -22.11
N PRO A 224 -2.85 6.09 -23.01
CA PRO A 224 -1.43 5.83 -22.74
C PRO A 224 -0.93 6.72 -21.62
N VAL A 225 -0.02 6.18 -20.80
CA VAL A 225 0.68 6.93 -19.77
C VAL A 225 2.16 7.07 -20.12
N SER A 226 2.72 8.25 -19.86
CA SER A 226 4.14 8.49 -20.09
C SER A 226 5.03 7.88 -19.01
N SER A 227 6.32 7.70 -19.30
CA SER A 227 7.31 7.29 -18.31
C SER A 227 7.49 8.30 -17.16
N HIS A 228 7.00 9.53 -17.30
CA HIS A 228 7.04 10.59 -16.28
C HIS A 228 5.76 10.63 -15.43
N PHE A 229 4.73 9.92 -15.85
CA PHE A 229 3.39 10.01 -15.25
C PHE A 229 3.38 9.76 -13.72
N LEU A 230 4.21 8.84 -13.20
CA LEU A 230 4.35 8.62 -11.77
C LEU A 230 4.95 9.82 -11.04
N ALA A 231 5.95 10.45 -11.64
CA ALA A 231 6.57 11.64 -11.07
C ALA A 231 5.61 12.83 -11.06
N ASP A 232 4.81 12.98 -12.11
CA ASP A 232 3.80 14.04 -12.24
C ASP A 232 2.69 13.87 -11.20
N GLN A 233 2.14 12.65 -11.03
CA GLN A 233 1.18 12.35 -9.96
C GLN A 233 1.78 12.67 -8.58
N PHE A 234 3.01 12.22 -8.33
CA PHE A 234 3.68 12.40 -7.05
C PHE A 234 3.98 13.87 -6.76
N ALA A 235 4.24 14.68 -7.78
CA ALA A 235 4.43 16.12 -7.63
C ALA A 235 3.15 16.81 -7.12
N VAL A 236 1.96 16.40 -7.57
CA VAL A 236 0.69 16.91 -7.06
C VAL A 236 0.53 16.53 -5.58
N TYR A 237 0.84 15.30 -5.16
CA TYR A 237 0.83 14.92 -3.75
C TYR A 237 1.83 15.75 -2.93
N ARG A 238 3.03 16.00 -3.45
CA ARG A 238 4.06 16.80 -2.76
C ARG A 238 3.71 18.27 -2.59
N SER A 239 2.84 18.82 -3.41
CA SER A 239 2.35 20.19 -3.20
C SER A 239 1.57 20.36 -1.90
N PHE A 240 0.97 19.28 -1.38
CA PHE A 240 0.26 19.23 -0.10
C PHE A 240 1.15 18.68 1.05
N TRP A 241 2.03 17.73 0.74
CA TRP A 241 2.93 17.07 1.70
C TRP A 241 4.39 17.12 1.20
N PRO A 242 5.11 18.26 1.39
CA PRO A 242 6.44 18.47 0.78
C PRO A 242 7.50 17.43 1.17
N ASN A 243 7.39 16.83 2.36
CA ASN A 243 8.32 15.82 2.86
C ASN A 243 7.93 14.38 2.50
N LEU A 244 6.97 14.20 1.58
CA LEU A 244 6.52 12.87 1.17
C LEU A 244 7.67 12.10 0.51
N SER A 245 7.93 10.88 1.03
CA SER A 245 8.98 9.96 0.58
C SER A 245 8.49 8.52 0.43
N ASN A 246 7.18 8.29 0.58
CA ASN A 246 6.54 6.98 0.47
C ASN A 246 5.62 6.97 -0.74
N ALA A 247 5.57 5.84 -1.45
CA ALA A 247 4.60 5.64 -2.53
C ALA A 247 4.32 4.15 -2.76
N ILE A 248 3.09 3.86 -3.16
CA ILE A 248 2.68 2.60 -3.78
C ILE A 248 2.50 2.87 -5.28
N VAL A 249 3.03 1.99 -6.12
CA VAL A 249 2.76 1.99 -7.56
C VAL A 249 1.85 0.80 -7.87
N PHE A 250 0.69 1.04 -8.41
CA PHE A 250 -0.27 0.05 -8.86
C PHE A 250 -0.23 -0.01 -10.40
N ALA A 251 0.09 -1.11 -11.09
CA ALA A 251 0.49 -2.38 -10.54
C ALA A 251 1.51 -3.08 -11.46
N TRP A 252 2.33 -3.97 -10.88
CA TRP A 252 3.22 -4.83 -11.67
C TRP A 252 2.43 -5.79 -12.56
N LYS A 253 1.51 -6.54 -11.94
CA LYS A 253 0.52 -7.41 -12.60
C LYS A 253 -0.83 -7.24 -11.91
N ILE A 254 -1.91 -7.21 -12.69
CA ILE A 254 -3.27 -6.97 -12.25
C ILE A 254 -4.09 -8.26 -12.34
N ALA A 255 -4.89 -8.56 -11.32
CA ALA A 255 -5.74 -9.75 -11.30
C ALA A 255 -6.96 -9.65 -12.21
N ALA A 256 -7.49 -8.43 -12.41
CA ALA A 256 -8.69 -8.23 -13.21
C ALA A 256 -8.44 -8.46 -14.71
N PRO A 257 -9.28 -9.25 -15.40
CA PRO A 257 -9.22 -9.34 -16.84
C PRO A 257 -9.65 -8.00 -17.47
N GLY A 258 -8.88 -7.51 -18.43
CA GLY A 258 -9.23 -6.27 -19.13
C GLY A 258 -8.11 -5.76 -20.03
N PRO A 259 -8.38 -4.74 -20.82
CA PRO A 259 -7.40 -4.12 -21.74
C PRO A 259 -6.44 -3.19 -20.95
N LEU A 260 -5.79 -3.73 -19.90
CA LEU A 260 -4.84 -2.99 -19.10
C LEU A 260 -3.41 -3.40 -19.46
N ALA A 261 -2.57 -2.43 -19.80
CA ALA A 261 -1.14 -2.67 -19.98
C ALA A 261 -0.43 -2.53 -18.62
N GLU A 262 0.01 -3.66 -18.12
CA GLU A 262 0.70 -3.80 -16.83
C GLU A 262 2.18 -3.40 -16.96
N ILE A 263 2.79 -2.98 -15.86
CA ILE A 263 4.22 -2.63 -15.83
C ILE A 263 5.10 -3.82 -16.28
N ALA A 264 4.71 -5.05 -15.92
CA ALA A 264 5.48 -6.26 -16.23
C ALA A 264 5.74 -6.44 -17.73
N GLY A 265 4.78 -6.09 -18.59
CA GLY A 265 4.87 -6.21 -20.05
C GLY A 265 5.43 -4.96 -20.76
N ARG A 266 5.78 -3.90 -20.03
CA ARG A 266 6.08 -2.56 -20.61
C ARG A 266 7.44 -2.04 -20.12
N PRO A 267 8.52 -2.22 -20.91
CA PRO A 267 9.87 -1.74 -20.56
C PRO A 267 9.97 -0.24 -20.31
N ASP A 268 9.15 0.56 -21.00
CA ASP A 268 9.07 2.01 -20.81
C ASP A 268 8.45 2.37 -19.46
N LEU A 269 7.37 1.69 -19.03
CA LEU A 269 6.78 1.87 -17.71
C LEU A 269 7.74 1.37 -16.61
N GLN A 270 8.46 0.27 -16.82
CA GLN A 270 9.51 -0.19 -15.91
C GLN A 270 10.60 0.87 -15.73
N THR A 271 11.03 1.50 -16.81
CA THR A 271 11.98 2.61 -16.76
C THR A 271 11.40 3.79 -15.98
N GLY A 272 10.14 4.11 -16.18
CA GLY A 272 9.42 5.15 -15.44
C GLY A 272 9.38 4.88 -13.94
N VAL A 273 9.03 3.65 -13.52
CA VAL A 273 9.03 3.21 -12.11
C VAL A 273 10.42 3.32 -11.50
N CYS A 274 11.44 2.85 -12.21
CA CYS A 274 12.83 2.91 -11.78
C CYS A 274 13.27 4.36 -11.52
N ASN A 275 13.05 5.25 -12.48
CA ASN A 275 13.38 6.67 -12.36
C ASN A 275 12.61 7.33 -11.22
N PHE A 276 11.34 7.00 -11.08
CA PHE A 276 10.49 7.50 -10.02
C PHE A 276 11.01 7.07 -8.64
N PHE A 277 11.27 5.78 -8.41
CA PHE A 277 11.77 5.31 -7.12
C PHE A 277 13.14 5.89 -6.77
N ARG A 278 14.01 6.15 -7.76
CA ARG A 278 15.25 6.91 -7.53
C ARG A 278 15.02 8.34 -7.07
N SER A 279 13.99 9.01 -7.60
CA SER A 279 13.65 10.38 -7.21
C SER A 279 13.05 10.46 -5.80
N VAL A 280 12.36 9.41 -5.37
CA VAL A 280 11.73 9.33 -4.04
C VAL A 280 12.75 8.99 -2.96
N SER A 281 13.73 8.15 -3.26
CA SER A 281 14.75 7.71 -2.29
C SER A 281 16.14 7.60 -2.90
N ARG A 282 17.10 8.30 -2.32
CA ARG A 282 18.52 8.22 -2.71
C ARG A 282 19.15 6.81 -2.56
N ALA A 283 18.52 5.93 -1.81
CA ALA A 283 19.00 4.57 -1.54
C ALA A 283 18.54 3.53 -2.57
N SER A 284 17.73 3.90 -3.55
CA SER A 284 17.26 2.94 -4.55
C SER A 284 18.33 2.63 -5.59
N GLY A 285 18.96 1.48 -5.45
CA GLY A 285 19.87 0.91 -6.43
C GLY A 285 19.13 0.31 -7.63
N CYS A 286 18.22 1.04 -8.24
CA CYS A 286 17.61 0.60 -9.49
C CYS A 286 18.74 0.38 -10.53
N ARG A 287 18.91 -0.83 -10.97
CA ARG A 287 19.77 -1.16 -12.10
C ARG A 287 18.89 -1.08 -13.34
N SER A 288 19.11 -0.06 -14.18
CA SER A 288 18.54 -0.08 -15.53
C SER A 288 19.08 -1.35 -16.21
N LYS A 289 18.29 -2.39 -16.24
CA LYS A 289 18.65 -3.57 -17.03
C LYS A 289 18.51 -3.21 -18.49
N ARG A 290 19.58 -3.49 -19.25
CA ARG A 290 19.49 -3.94 -20.62
C ARG A 290 18.31 -4.92 -20.70
N GLU A 291 17.51 -4.76 -21.75
CA GLU A 291 16.36 -5.58 -22.13
C GLU A 291 16.44 -7.01 -21.57
N VAL A 292 15.54 -7.33 -20.64
CA VAL A 292 15.27 -8.73 -20.31
C VAL A 292 14.45 -9.25 -21.49
N PRO A 293 14.97 -10.20 -22.30
CA PRO A 293 14.19 -10.75 -23.40
C PRO A 293 12.95 -11.41 -22.82
N TRP A 294 11.80 -10.87 -23.15
CA TRP A 294 10.50 -11.48 -22.86
C TRP A 294 10.47 -12.86 -23.53
N ARG A 295 10.49 -13.92 -22.76
CA ARG A 295 10.17 -15.25 -23.28
C ARG A 295 8.66 -15.32 -23.34
N ALA A 296 8.12 -15.24 -24.57
CA ALA A 296 6.76 -15.64 -24.84
C ALA A 296 6.57 -17.08 -24.35
N GLY A 297 5.86 -17.24 -23.25
CA GLY A 297 5.43 -18.56 -22.80
C GLY A 297 4.49 -19.14 -23.84
N GLY A 298 4.84 -20.33 -24.34
CA GLY A 298 4.01 -21.10 -25.22
C GLY A 298 2.76 -21.69 -24.51
#